data_2afd772b863a5548106b25ab655570bc
#
_entry.id   2afd772b863a5548106b25ab655570bc
#
_cell.length_a   1.000
_cell.length_b   1.000
_cell.length_c   1.000
_cell.angle_alpha   90.00
_cell.angle_beta   90.00
_cell.angle_gamma   90.00
#
_symmetry.space_group_name_H-M   'P 1'
#
loop_
_entity.id
_entity.type
_entity.pdbx_description
1 polymer ?
#
loop_
_entity_poly.entity_id
_entity_poly.type
_entity_poly.pdbx_seq_one_letter_code
_entity_poly.pdbx_strand_id
1 'polypeptide(L)'
;MECALWSVLASPVNESKTDTYFTKSLAKCLVIRYSEDMYLAIDIGGTKTLVALFTDWGKIVKRFKFKTPRGSKRFVDELTTALKNGFVRKSVKVVVVTIPGVVQKNYTVKFGNRDWPDLDLITPLKELFSCPIYFENDASLATLYEGSFYKGKTVFLTFSTGIGGGVVENGELLPESAKFEPGHKIYEYNGKKAEWEDIAAASALEKFYHVDMATDLRKKEVMEDVAKRMWLGLENVISEYQPKTIILGGPMGKIFRRYAKFIPTSKGVKYVRPRRPLESPVYGCYFYAKTHDPKETKTKTKGGKKQKKEA
;
A
#
# COMPACT_ATOMS: atom_id res chain seq x y z
N MET A 1 -22.63 -0.88 19.42
CA MET A 1 -22.48 -0.04 20.66
C MET A 1 -22.36 1.46 20.29
N GLU A 2 -22.94 1.89 19.17
CA GLU A 2 -22.91 3.30 18.72
C GLU A 2 -24.25 4.04 18.83
N CYS A 3 -25.34 3.36 19.15
CA CYS A 3 -26.68 3.99 19.28
C CYS A 3 -27.04 4.53 20.68
N ALA A 4 -26.20 4.30 21.69
CA ALA A 4 -26.56 4.70 23.07
C ALA A 4 -26.02 6.09 23.48
N LEU A 5 -25.20 6.74 22.66
CA LEU A 5 -24.57 8.04 22.98
C LEU A 5 -25.36 9.27 22.50
N TRP A 6 -26.35 9.08 21.63
CA TRP A 6 -27.18 10.20 21.12
C TRP A 6 -28.40 10.54 21.96
N SER A 7 -28.84 9.62 22.81
CA SER A 7 -30.01 9.86 23.68
C SER A 7 -29.70 10.65 24.96
N VAL A 8 -28.41 10.84 25.31
CA VAL A 8 -28.01 11.55 26.54
C VAL A 8 -27.82 13.07 26.30
N LEU A 9 -27.80 13.53 25.05
CA LEU A 9 -27.57 14.95 24.73
C LEU A 9 -28.86 15.78 24.51
N ALA A 10 -30.03 15.20 24.69
CA ALA A 10 -31.31 15.87 24.39
C ALA A 10 -32.19 16.20 25.63
N SER A 11 -31.68 16.08 26.85
CA SER A 11 -32.43 16.49 28.07
C SER A 11 -31.92 17.83 28.58
N PRO A 12 -32.79 18.77 28.97
CA PRO A 12 -32.39 20.03 29.56
C PRO A 12 -31.77 19.79 30.95
N VAL A 13 -30.48 20.03 31.08
CA VAL A 13 -29.75 19.90 32.35
C VAL A 13 -29.75 21.25 33.07
N ASN A 14 -30.14 21.24 34.33
CA ASN A 14 -30.06 22.39 35.22
C ASN A 14 -28.62 22.76 35.49
N GLU A 15 -28.22 24.01 35.21
CA GLU A 15 -26.85 24.48 35.35
C GLU A 15 -26.42 24.59 36.81
N SER A 16 -25.60 23.64 37.27
CA SER A 16 -24.76 23.82 38.46
C SER A 16 -23.31 24.08 38.04
N LYS A 17 -22.58 24.90 38.84
CA LYS A 17 -21.19 25.31 38.52
C LYS A 17 -20.20 24.16 38.33
N THR A 18 -20.52 22.95 38.73
CA THR A 18 -19.72 21.73 38.57
C THR A 18 -19.75 21.21 37.13
N ASP A 19 -20.86 21.39 36.39
CA ASP A 19 -21.00 20.87 35.03
C ASP A 19 -20.14 21.66 34.00
N THR A 20 -19.85 22.94 34.31
CA THR A 20 -19.04 23.79 33.42
C THR A 20 -17.56 23.38 33.39
N TYR A 21 -17.03 22.79 34.47
CA TYR A 21 -15.65 22.27 34.46
C TYR A 21 -15.55 20.94 33.78
N PHE A 22 -16.55 20.08 33.87
CA PHE A 22 -16.58 18.77 33.25
C PHE A 22 -16.76 18.89 31.71
N THR A 23 -17.69 19.74 31.27
CA THR A 23 -17.87 20.02 29.81
C THR A 23 -16.69 20.73 29.20
N LYS A 24 -16.02 21.69 29.88
CA LYS A 24 -14.79 22.33 29.43
C LYS A 24 -13.60 21.37 29.42
N SER A 25 -13.55 20.42 30.36
CA SER A 25 -12.52 19.35 30.38
C SER A 25 -12.70 18.35 29.23
N LEU A 26 -13.94 17.91 28.96
CA LEU A 26 -14.27 17.03 27.83
C LEU A 26 -14.07 17.73 26.49
N ALA A 27 -14.45 19.01 26.37
CA ALA A 27 -14.20 19.82 25.18
C ALA A 27 -12.68 20.05 24.96
N LYS A 28 -11.90 20.28 26.03
CA LYS A 28 -10.43 20.30 25.95
C LYS A 28 -9.83 18.95 25.57
N CYS A 29 -10.32 17.84 26.10
CA CYS A 29 -9.90 16.50 25.67
C CYS A 29 -10.27 16.21 24.21
N LEU A 30 -11.44 16.65 23.75
CA LEU A 30 -11.85 16.53 22.35
C LEU A 30 -11.02 17.46 21.44
N VAL A 31 -10.75 18.72 21.85
CA VAL A 31 -9.93 19.69 21.10
C VAL A 31 -8.45 19.28 21.07
N ILE A 32 -7.93 18.67 22.15
CA ILE A 32 -6.54 18.18 22.18
C ILE A 32 -6.34 16.99 21.20
N ARG A 33 -7.38 16.21 20.90
CA ARG A 33 -7.30 15.13 19.90
C ARG A 33 -7.30 15.58 18.45
N TYR A 34 -7.59 16.84 18.15
CA TYR A 34 -7.64 17.37 16.76
C TYR A 34 -6.36 18.06 16.29
N SER A 35 -5.31 18.12 17.08
CA SER A 35 -3.96 18.56 16.64
C SER A 35 -3.06 17.37 16.28
N GLU A 36 -3.64 16.22 15.97
CA GLU A 36 -2.86 15.02 15.59
C GLU A 36 -2.16 15.26 14.26
N ASP A 37 -0.85 14.98 14.25
CA ASP A 37 -0.06 14.90 13.03
C ASP A 37 -0.75 13.92 12.07
N MET A 38 -0.88 14.31 10.81
CA MET A 38 -1.56 13.52 9.78
C MET A 38 -0.61 13.19 8.63
N TYR A 39 -0.88 12.09 7.97
CA TYR A 39 -0.11 11.61 6.83
C TYR A 39 -1.03 11.42 5.64
N LEU A 40 -0.65 11.99 4.49
CA LEU A 40 -1.42 11.88 3.28
C LEU A 40 -0.81 10.82 2.37
N ALA A 41 -1.62 9.85 2.01
CA ALA A 41 -1.29 8.80 1.04
C ALA A 41 -2.06 9.05 -0.26
N ILE A 42 -1.37 8.98 -1.39
CA ILE A 42 -1.94 9.06 -2.74
C ILE A 42 -1.47 7.83 -3.51
N ASP A 43 -2.37 6.88 -3.71
CA ASP A 43 -2.09 5.65 -4.44
C ASP A 43 -2.63 5.76 -5.87
N ILE A 44 -1.71 5.92 -6.83
CA ILE A 44 -2.04 6.13 -8.24
C ILE A 44 -1.90 4.79 -8.98
N GLY A 45 -3.03 4.10 -9.13
CA GLY A 45 -3.07 2.89 -9.94
C GLY A 45 -3.45 3.15 -11.40
N GLY A 46 -3.17 2.18 -12.26
CA GLY A 46 -3.52 2.25 -13.68
C GLY A 46 -5.01 2.46 -13.99
N THR A 47 -5.91 2.06 -13.12
CA THR A 47 -7.37 2.15 -13.33
C THR A 47 -8.05 3.11 -12.35
N LYS A 48 -7.56 3.18 -11.13
CA LYS A 48 -8.15 3.96 -10.03
C LYS A 48 -7.06 4.60 -9.20
N THR A 49 -7.33 5.82 -8.74
CA THR A 49 -6.49 6.55 -7.77
C THR A 49 -7.23 6.62 -6.44
N LEU A 50 -6.53 6.35 -5.36
CA LEU A 50 -7.03 6.44 -3.99
C LEU A 50 -6.23 7.47 -3.20
N VAL A 51 -6.92 8.46 -2.65
CA VAL A 51 -6.35 9.43 -1.70
C VAL A 51 -6.86 9.09 -0.30
N ALA A 52 -5.96 8.98 0.67
CA ALA A 52 -6.31 8.66 2.05
C ALA A 52 -5.54 9.54 3.04
N LEU A 53 -6.24 10.08 4.02
CA LEU A 53 -5.67 10.84 5.12
C LEU A 53 -5.65 9.98 6.37
N PHE A 54 -4.47 9.75 6.91
CA PHE A 54 -4.23 8.95 8.11
C PHE A 54 -3.97 9.84 9.33
N THR A 55 -4.45 9.40 10.48
CA THR A 55 -3.99 9.90 11.78
C THR A 55 -2.60 9.35 12.09
N ASP A 56 -1.96 9.89 13.10
CA ASP A 56 -0.69 9.37 13.65
C ASP A 56 -0.75 7.89 14.07
N TRP A 57 -1.93 7.40 14.40
CA TRP A 57 -2.20 6.00 14.79
C TRP A 57 -2.54 5.07 13.63
N GLY A 58 -2.45 5.54 12.37
CA GLY A 58 -2.74 4.73 11.18
C GLY A 58 -4.23 4.51 10.90
N LYS A 59 -5.12 5.32 11.51
CA LYS A 59 -6.55 5.30 11.19
C LYS A 59 -6.82 6.22 9.99
N ILE A 60 -7.50 5.72 8.97
CA ILE A 60 -7.99 6.56 7.86
C ILE A 60 -9.18 7.38 8.36
N VAL A 61 -9.04 8.72 8.33
CA VAL A 61 -10.10 9.67 8.72
C VAL A 61 -10.83 10.25 7.52
N LYS A 62 -10.19 10.25 6.35
CA LYS A 62 -10.80 10.66 5.09
C LYS A 62 -10.21 9.86 3.95
N ARG A 63 -11.05 9.47 3.00
CA ARG A 63 -10.59 8.86 1.75
C ARG A 63 -11.45 9.33 0.58
N PHE A 64 -10.82 9.39 -0.59
CA PHE A 64 -11.48 9.67 -1.85
C PHE A 64 -10.88 8.79 -2.94
N LYS A 65 -11.73 8.19 -3.74
CA LYS A 65 -11.32 7.27 -4.81
C LYS A 65 -12.00 7.69 -6.10
N PHE A 66 -11.22 7.79 -7.17
CA PHE A 66 -11.72 8.13 -8.50
C PHE A 66 -11.06 7.26 -9.57
N LYS A 67 -11.66 7.23 -10.74
CA LYS A 67 -11.09 6.53 -11.90
C LYS A 67 -9.90 7.33 -12.41
N THR A 68 -8.74 6.69 -12.56
CA THR A 68 -7.56 7.36 -13.11
C THR A 68 -7.81 7.76 -14.57
N PRO A 69 -7.85 9.06 -14.92
CA PRO A 69 -8.05 9.52 -16.27
C PRO A 69 -6.97 9.00 -17.23
N ARG A 70 -7.27 8.95 -18.53
CA ARG A 70 -6.27 8.57 -19.53
C ARG A 70 -5.26 9.70 -19.81
N GLY A 71 -5.69 10.97 -19.79
CA GLY A 71 -4.84 12.14 -20.04
C GLY A 71 -4.20 12.67 -18.77
N SER A 72 -2.89 12.98 -18.83
CA SER A 72 -2.10 13.50 -17.70
C SER A 72 -2.64 14.80 -17.13
N LYS A 73 -2.96 15.79 -17.98
CA LYS A 73 -3.52 17.07 -17.56
C LYS A 73 -4.82 16.89 -16.76
N ARG A 74 -5.77 16.11 -17.31
CA ARG A 74 -7.04 15.83 -16.64
C ARG A 74 -6.82 15.11 -15.31
N PHE A 75 -5.84 14.23 -15.23
CA PHE A 75 -5.50 13.55 -13.99
C PHE A 75 -5.01 14.55 -12.92
N VAL A 76 -4.10 15.46 -13.28
CA VAL A 76 -3.59 16.49 -12.35
C VAL A 76 -4.72 17.39 -11.88
N ASP A 77 -5.62 17.82 -12.78
CA ASP A 77 -6.77 18.67 -12.44
C ASP A 77 -7.74 17.96 -11.48
N GLU A 78 -8.08 16.69 -11.73
CA GLU A 78 -8.96 15.92 -10.85
C GLU A 78 -8.30 15.64 -9.49
N LEU A 79 -7.01 15.30 -9.46
CA LEU A 79 -6.27 15.07 -8.23
C LEU A 79 -6.20 16.33 -7.38
N THR A 80 -5.77 17.45 -7.96
CA THR A 80 -5.62 18.71 -7.23
C THR A 80 -6.97 19.24 -6.73
N THR A 81 -8.04 19.09 -7.50
CA THR A 81 -9.40 19.41 -7.07
C THR A 81 -9.82 18.56 -5.88
N ALA A 82 -9.59 17.24 -5.96
CA ALA A 82 -9.89 16.34 -4.86
C ALA A 82 -9.12 16.70 -3.59
N LEU A 83 -7.82 17.05 -3.72
CA LEU A 83 -6.97 17.45 -2.60
C LEU A 83 -7.47 18.74 -1.94
N LYS A 84 -7.76 19.77 -2.73
CA LYS A 84 -8.31 21.07 -2.24
C LYS A 84 -9.62 20.86 -1.47
N ASN A 85 -10.45 19.92 -1.89
CA ASN A 85 -11.76 19.61 -1.28
C ASN A 85 -11.65 18.83 0.05
N GLY A 86 -10.58 19.06 0.85
CA GLY A 86 -10.51 18.67 2.24
C GLY A 86 -9.40 17.70 2.62
N PHE A 87 -8.33 17.66 1.84
CA PHE A 87 -7.09 16.95 2.22
C PHE A 87 -5.95 17.92 2.55
N VAL A 88 -6.01 19.16 2.06
CA VAL A 88 -5.04 20.21 2.39
C VAL A 88 -5.28 20.70 3.83
N ARG A 89 -4.36 20.37 4.74
CA ARG A 89 -4.43 20.74 6.16
C ARG A 89 -3.04 21.03 6.70
N LYS A 90 -2.91 22.02 7.60
CA LYS A 90 -1.64 22.34 8.29
C LYS A 90 -1.10 21.18 9.14
N SER A 91 -1.96 20.23 9.53
CA SER A 91 -1.58 19.03 10.29
C SER A 91 -0.96 17.92 9.43
N VAL A 92 -0.99 18.01 8.09
CA VAL A 92 -0.30 17.06 7.21
C VAL A 92 1.21 17.26 7.35
N LYS A 93 1.91 16.21 7.79
CA LYS A 93 3.36 16.23 8.06
C LYS A 93 4.19 15.65 6.92
N VAL A 94 3.63 14.69 6.22
CA VAL A 94 4.28 14.03 5.07
C VAL A 94 3.21 13.64 4.06
N VAL A 95 3.52 13.83 2.79
CA VAL A 95 2.76 13.30 1.66
C VAL A 95 3.58 12.19 1.01
N VAL A 96 2.97 11.02 0.80
CA VAL A 96 3.59 9.93 0.06
C VAL A 96 2.68 9.55 -1.11
N VAL A 97 3.27 9.50 -2.28
CA VAL A 97 2.60 9.17 -3.54
C VAL A 97 3.16 7.84 -4.05
N THR A 98 2.29 6.85 -4.23
CA THR A 98 2.69 5.65 -4.96
C THR A 98 2.34 5.78 -6.43
N ILE A 99 3.18 5.20 -7.24
CA ILE A 99 3.03 5.15 -8.67
C ILE A 99 3.39 3.77 -9.21
N PRO A 100 2.69 3.27 -10.24
CA PRO A 100 3.10 2.07 -10.95
C PRO A 100 4.27 2.43 -11.89
N GLY A 101 5.46 1.91 -11.61
CA GLY A 101 6.64 2.12 -12.43
C GLY A 101 7.83 2.72 -11.68
N VAL A 102 8.78 3.28 -12.44
CA VAL A 102 10.07 3.75 -11.90
C VAL A 102 9.99 5.22 -11.51
N VAL A 103 10.35 5.54 -10.28
CA VAL A 103 10.54 6.91 -9.80
C VAL A 103 11.88 7.43 -10.32
N GLN A 104 11.88 8.51 -11.09
CA GLN A 104 13.10 9.13 -11.58
C GLN A 104 13.67 10.17 -10.61
N LYS A 105 15.00 10.43 -10.69
CA LYS A 105 15.71 11.33 -9.77
C LYS A 105 15.18 12.77 -9.74
N ASN A 106 14.54 13.24 -10.81
CA ASN A 106 13.94 14.57 -10.95
C ASN A 106 12.42 14.59 -10.71
N TYR A 107 11.89 13.55 -10.08
CA TYR A 107 10.45 13.38 -9.80
C TYR A 107 9.55 13.32 -11.03
N THR A 108 10.14 13.13 -12.21
CA THR A 108 9.38 12.84 -13.41
C THR A 108 8.98 11.37 -13.35
N VAL A 109 7.69 11.13 -13.44
CA VAL A 109 7.11 9.81 -13.25
C VAL A 109 6.91 9.17 -14.61
N LYS A 110 7.66 8.11 -14.92
CA LYS A 110 7.31 7.20 -16.02
C LYS A 110 6.26 6.20 -15.52
N PHE A 111 5.06 6.32 -16.04
CA PHE A 111 4.01 5.33 -15.83
C PHE A 111 4.21 4.19 -16.85
N GLY A 112 4.51 2.98 -16.40
CA GLY A 112 4.84 1.84 -17.24
C GLY A 112 4.01 1.73 -18.53
N ASN A 113 2.74 1.39 -18.44
CA ASN A 113 1.86 1.14 -19.60
C ASN A 113 0.95 2.34 -19.97
N ARG A 114 1.27 3.58 -19.55
CA ARG A 114 0.50 4.77 -19.90
C ARG A 114 1.34 5.77 -20.67
N ASP A 115 0.75 6.36 -21.71
CA ASP A 115 1.27 7.53 -22.43
C ASP A 115 1.16 8.80 -21.57
N TRP A 116 1.86 8.81 -20.43
CA TRP A 116 2.04 9.99 -19.60
C TRP A 116 3.53 10.32 -19.56
N PRO A 117 4.10 10.74 -20.67
CA PRO A 117 5.48 11.16 -20.66
C PRO A 117 5.63 12.37 -19.74
N ASP A 118 6.60 12.31 -18.85
CA ASP A 118 7.05 13.45 -18.06
C ASP A 118 5.94 14.15 -17.21
N LEU A 119 5.08 13.36 -16.57
CA LEU A 119 4.07 13.90 -15.67
C LEU A 119 4.73 14.54 -14.44
N ASP A 120 4.67 15.85 -14.33
CA ASP A 120 5.07 16.57 -13.12
C ASP A 120 3.91 16.55 -12.09
N LEU A 121 4.11 15.81 -11.02
CA LEU A 121 3.22 15.83 -9.85
C LEU A 121 3.80 16.62 -8.69
N ILE A 122 5.12 16.88 -8.69
CA ILE A 122 5.75 17.54 -7.56
C ILE A 122 5.37 19.03 -7.47
N THR A 123 5.30 19.73 -8.61
CA THR A 123 4.94 21.15 -8.63
C THR A 123 3.55 21.41 -8.05
N PRO A 124 2.46 20.79 -8.56
CA PRO A 124 1.13 21.02 -8.01
C PRO A 124 0.96 20.54 -6.56
N LEU A 125 1.70 19.52 -6.14
CA LEU A 125 1.66 19.08 -4.75
C LEU A 125 2.40 20.05 -3.82
N LYS A 126 3.53 20.63 -4.24
CA LYS A 126 4.25 21.66 -3.47
C LYS A 126 3.46 22.97 -3.32
N GLU A 127 2.61 23.29 -4.27
CA GLU A 127 1.67 24.42 -4.14
C GLU A 127 0.62 24.19 -3.04
N LEU A 128 0.25 22.94 -2.80
CA LEU A 128 -0.76 22.57 -1.83
C LEU A 128 -0.21 22.22 -0.44
N PHE A 129 1.02 21.73 -0.36
CA PHE A 129 1.60 21.21 0.87
C PHE A 129 3.00 21.77 1.11
N SER A 130 3.23 22.31 2.31
CA SER A 130 4.56 22.82 2.75
C SER A 130 5.39 21.76 3.48
N CYS A 131 4.96 20.49 3.47
CA CYS A 131 5.64 19.38 4.11
C CYS A 131 6.42 18.54 3.09
N PRO A 132 7.30 17.62 3.53
CA PRO A 132 7.98 16.68 2.65
C PRO A 132 7.01 15.86 1.80
N ILE A 133 7.38 15.65 0.52
CA ILE A 133 6.62 14.87 -0.44
C ILE A 133 7.57 13.80 -1.00
N TYR A 134 7.15 12.53 -0.90
CA TYR A 134 7.90 11.38 -1.39
C TYR A 134 7.12 10.65 -2.47
N PHE A 135 7.86 10.10 -3.43
CA PHE A 135 7.33 9.25 -4.49
C PHE A 135 7.99 7.90 -4.41
N GLU A 136 7.19 6.84 -4.43
CA GLU A 136 7.66 5.46 -4.32
C GLU A 136 6.87 4.53 -5.23
N ASN A 137 7.46 3.37 -5.55
CA ASN A 137 6.78 2.33 -6.30
C ASN A 137 5.68 1.69 -5.45
N ASP A 138 4.52 1.41 -6.06
CA ASP A 138 3.34 0.86 -5.39
C ASP A 138 3.58 -0.55 -4.82
N ALA A 139 4.29 -1.42 -5.58
CA ALA A 139 4.61 -2.77 -5.12
C ALA A 139 5.63 -2.74 -3.96
N SER A 140 6.60 -1.80 -3.99
CA SER A 140 7.57 -1.62 -2.91
C SER A 140 6.88 -1.20 -1.61
N LEU A 141 5.96 -0.24 -1.66
CA LEU A 141 5.23 0.19 -0.47
C LEU A 141 4.23 -0.87 0.03
N ALA A 142 3.59 -1.61 -0.87
CA ALA A 142 2.78 -2.77 -0.49
C ALA A 142 3.63 -3.81 0.24
N THR A 143 4.85 -4.06 -0.24
CA THR A 143 5.82 -4.98 0.37
C THR A 143 6.22 -4.52 1.77
N LEU A 144 6.54 -3.23 1.92
CA LEU A 144 6.90 -2.63 3.20
C LEU A 144 5.78 -2.84 4.25
N TYR A 145 4.54 -2.53 3.88
CA TYR A 145 3.39 -2.70 4.77
C TYR A 145 3.14 -4.17 5.12
N GLU A 146 2.95 -5.01 4.11
CA GLU A 146 2.58 -6.41 4.34
C GLU A 146 3.68 -7.21 5.01
N GLY A 147 4.95 -6.95 4.65
CA GLY A 147 6.10 -7.64 5.20
C GLY A 147 6.44 -7.24 6.62
N SER A 148 6.06 -6.04 7.08
CA SER A 148 6.31 -5.56 8.45
C SER A 148 5.70 -6.43 9.55
N PHE A 149 4.75 -7.30 9.21
CA PHE A 149 4.09 -8.21 10.15
C PHE A 149 4.79 -9.57 10.30
N TYR A 150 5.90 -9.79 9.58
CA TYR A 150 6.60 -11.08 9.59
C TYR A 150 8.07 -10.89 9.97
N LYS A 151 8.62 -11.87 10.69
CA LYS A 151 10.04 -11.90 11.05
C LYS A 151 10.86 -12.64 9.98
N GLY A 152 12.07 -12.13 9.74
CA GLY A 152 12.98 -12.64 8.72
C GLY A 152 12.58 -12.24 7.32
N LYS A 153 13.26 -12.81 6.33
CA LYS A 153 13.10 -12.44 4.94
C LYS A 153 11.71 -12.82 4.44
N THR A 154 10.98 -11.85 3.92
CA THR A 154 9.61 -11.97 3.41
C THR A 154 9.56 -11.40 2.01
N VAL A 155 8.98 -12.14 1.08
CA VAL A 155 8.69 -11.68 -0.28
C VAL A 155 7.19 -11.39 -0.40
N PHE A 156 6.86 -10.22 -0.90
CA PHE A 156 5.50 -9.89 -1.33
C PHE A 156 5.44 -9.94 -2.85
N LEU A 157 4.44 -10.62 -3.38
CA LEU A 157 4.14 -10.70 -4.80
C LEU A 157 2.71 -10.23 -5.04
N THR A 158 2.52 -9.26 -5.90
CA THR A 158 1.20 -8.85 -6.35
C THR A 158 0.92 -9.44 -7.72
N PHE A 159 -0.19 -10.18 -7.83
CA PHE A 159 -0.69 -10.73 -9.09
C PHE A 159 -1.90 -9.88 -9.52
N SER A 160 -1.68 -8.95 -10.44
CA SER A 160 -2.68 -8.01 -10.93
C SER A 160 -2.68 -7.95 -12.46
N THR A 161 -2.52 -6.78 -13.08
CA THR A 161 -2.30 -6.65 -14.54
C THR A 161 -1.00 -7.33 -14.94
N GLY A 162 0.03 -7.25 -14.09
CA GLY A 162 1.30 -7.95 -14.17
C GLY A 162 1.63 -8.64 -12.85
N ILE A 163 2.90 -9.03 -12.67
CA ILE A 163 3.44 -9.61 -11.44
C ILE A 163 4.60 -8.75 -10.96
N GLY A 164 4.36 -7.97 -9.92
CA GLY A 164 5.38 -7.17 -9.24
C GLY A 164 5.53 -7.57 -7.79
N GLY A 165 6.40 -6.89 -7.06
CA GLY A 165 6.57 -7.16 -5.63
C GLY A 165 7.80 -6.51 -5.03
N GLY A 166 8.32 -7.14 -3.98
CA GLY A 166 9.55 -6.72 -3.31
C GLY A 166 9.95 -7.69 -2.22
N VAL A 167 11.11 -7.43 -1.64
CA VAL A 167 11.72 -8.21 -0.58
C VAL A 167 11.92 -7.33 0.64
N VAL A 168 11.47 -7.79 1.78
CA VAL A 168 11.61 -7.10 3.06
C VAL A 168 12.20 -8.04 4.09
N GLU A 169 13.05 -7.53 4.95
CA GLU A 169 13.55 -8.28 6.10
C GLU A 169 13.39 -7.48 7.38
N ASN A 170 12.73 -8.09 8.36
CA ASN A 170 12.45 -7.48 9.66
C ASN A 170 11.80 -6.09 9.60
N GLY A 171 10.95 -5.86 8.58
CA GLY A 171 10.21 -4.61 8.39
C GLY A 171 10.94 -3.53 7.57
N GLU A 172 12.10 -3.83 7.01
CA GLU A 172 12.86 -2.92 6.15
C GLU A 172 12.94 -3.46 4.72
N LEU A 173 12.68 -2.61 3.72
CA LEU A 173 12.86 -2.96 2.32
C LEU A 173 14.34 -3.23 2.03
N LEU A 174 14.62 -4.37 1.42
CA LEU A 174 15.97 -4.70 1.00
C LEU A 174 16.31 -3.99 -0.31
N PRO A 175 17.60 -3.65 -0.54
CA PRO A 175 18.05 -2.96 -1.76
C PRO A 175 17.65 -3.69 -3.05
N GLU A 176 17.61 -5.02 -3.03
CA GLU A 176 17.18 -5.86 -4.14
C GLU A 176 15.73 -5.62 -4.56
N SER A 177 14.87 -5.06 -3.68
CA SER A 177 13.49 -4.71 -4.02
C SER A 177 13.39 -3.69 -5.16
N ALA A 178 14.39 -2.81 -5.30
CA ALA A 178 14.41 -1.81 -6.38
C ALA A 178 14.57 -2.41 -7.79
N LYS A 179 15.02 -3.65 -7.87
CA LYS A 179 15.24 -4.41 -9.14
C LYS A 179 14.38 -5.68 -9.18
N PHE A 180 13.43 -5.81 -8.27
CA PHE A 180 12.60 -7.00 -8.16
C PHE A 180 11.44 -6.94 -9.16
N GLU A 181 11.71 -7.45 -10.36
CA GLU A 181 10.76 -7.53 -11.48
C GLU A 181 10.52 -9.00 -11.86
N PRO A 182 9.89 -9.79 -10.98
CA PRO A 182 9.74 -11.23 -11.19
C PRO A 182 8.83 -11.57 -12.36
N GLY A 183 7.88 -10.70 -12.69
CA GLY A 183 6.91 -10.89 -13.78
C GLY A 183 7.55 -10.99 -15.14
N HIS A 184 8.67 -10.29 -15.37
CA HIS A 184 9.39 -10.26 -16.65
C HIS A 184 10.36 -11.42 -16.85
N LYS A 185 10.51 -12.33 -15.88
CA LYS A 185 11.31 -13.55 -16.09
C LYS A 185 10.60 -14.49 -17.08
N ILE A 186 11.38 -15.01 -18.04
CA ILE A 186 10.86 -15.89 -19.09
C ILE A 186 10.87 -17.34 -18.61
N TYR A 187 9.73 -18.02 -18.80
CA TYR A 187 9.53 -19.42 -18.50
C TYR A 187 8.98 -20.15 -19.73
N GLU A 188 9.25 -21.45 -19.81
CA GLU A 188 8.59 -22.32 -20.77
C GLU A 188 7.32 -22.90 -20.17
N TYR A 189 6.19 -22.67 -20.86
CA TYR A 189 4.89 -23.21 -20.45
C TYR A 189 4.12 -23.69 -21.70
N ASN A 190 3.69 -24.96 -21.69
CA ASN A 190 3.01 -25.60 -22.81
C ASN A 190 3.79 -25.50 -24.14
N GLY A 191 5.12 -25.69 -24.11
CA GLY A 191 6.00 -25.64 -25.27
C GLY A 191 6.25 -24.22 -25.85
N LYS A 192 5.86 -23.17 -25.11
CA LYS A 192 6.10 -21.78 -25.51
C LYS A 192 6.85 -21.02 -24.42
N LYS A 193 7.76 -20.14 -24.83
CA LYS A 193 8.44 -19.20 -23.93
C LYS A 193 7.58 -17.95 -23.78
N ALA A 194 7.33 -17.55 -22.53
CA ALA A 194 6.58 -16.33 -22.21
C ALA A 194 7.07 -15.74 -20.88
N GLU A 195 6.81 -14.47 -20.65
CA GLU A 195 7.04 -13.85 -19.35
C GLU A 195 6.10 -14.47 -18.30
N TRP A 196 6.55 -14.53 -17.05
CA TRP A 196 5.73 -15.11 -15.98
C TRP A 196 4.38 -14.39 -15.84
N GLU A 197 4.37 -13.09 -16.03
CA GLU A 197 3.11 -12.34 -15.94
C GLU A 197 2.11 -12.68 -17.07
N ASP A 198 2.58 -13.02 -18.27
CA ASP A 198 1.74 -13.52 -19.37
C ASP A 198 1.17 -14.92 -19.10
N ILE A 199 1.79 -15.66 -18.17
CA ILE A 199 1.37 -16.99 -17.77
C ILE A 199 0.46 -16.97 -16.54
N ALA A 200 0.78 -16.13 -15.52
CA ALA A 200 0.23 -16.28 -14.17
C ALA A 200 -0.34 -14.98 -13.56
N ALA A 201 -0.23 -13.80 -14.20
CA ALA A 201 -0.89 -12.59 -13.71
C ALA A 201 -2.42 -12.76 -13.72
N ALA A 202 -3.13 -12.03 -12.86
CA ALA A 202 -4.60 -12.09 -12.81
C ALA A 202 -5.22 -11.78 -14.19
N SER A 203 -4.72 -10.75 -14.88
CA SER A 203 -5.18 -10.37 -16.22
C SER A 203 -4.95 -11.48 -17.27
N ALA A 204 -3.80 -12.19 -17.20
CA ALA A 204 -3.51 -13.29 -18.09
C ALA A 204 -4.45 -14.48 -17.84
N LEU A 205 -4.71 -14.79 -16.57
CA LEU A 205 -5.64 -15.85 -16.17
C LEU A 205 -7.09 -15.52 -16.52
N GLU A 206 -7.52 -14.26 -16.31
CA GLU A 206 -8.85 -13.78 -16.72
C GLU A 206 -9.07 -13.90 -18.22
N LYS A 207 -8.06 -13.53 -19.01
CA LYS A 207 -8.08 -13.69 -20.47
C LYS A 207 -8.11 -15.14 -20.89
N PHE A 208 -7.34 -16.02 -20.23
CA PHE A 208 -7.24 -17.43 -20.58
C PHE A 208 -8.51 -18.20 -20.24
N TYR A 209 -9.11 -17.96 -19.08
CA TYR A 209 -10.30 -18.66 -18.63
C TYR A 209 -11.61 -17.96 -19.01
N HIS A 210 -11.55 -16.76 -19.60
CA HIS A 210 -12.73 -15.92 -19.93
C HIS A 210 -13.63 -15.64 -18.72
N VAL A 211 -13.04 -15.40 -17.54
CA VAL A 211 -13.75 -15.22 -16.27
C VAL A 211 -13.08 -14.14 -15.41
N ASP A 212 -13.86 -13.52 -14.54
CA ASP A 212 -13.30 -12.67 -13.45
C ASP A 212 -12.70 -13.58 -12.37
N MET A 213 -11.38 -13.47 -12.18
CA MET A 213 -10.64 -14.27 -11.20
C MET A 213 -11.14 -14.08 -9.76
N ALA A 214 -11.72 -12.94 -9.45
CA ALA A 214 -12.21 -12.66 -8.10
C ALA A 214 -13.54 -13.38 -7.79
N THR A 215 -14.38 -13.61 -8.80
CA THR A 215 -15.76 -14.09 -8.63
C THR A 215 -15.97 -15.53 -9.06
N ASP A 216 -15.43 -15.96 -10.21
CA ASP A 216 -15.93 -17.13 -10.93
C ASP A 216 -15.09 -18.40 -10.76
N LEU A 217 -13.88 -18.31 -10.18
CA LEU A 217 -13.00 -19.46 -10.06
C LEU A 217 -13.33 -20.33 -8.85
N ARG A 218 -14.13 -21.36 -9.08
CA ARG A 218 -14.47 -22.39 -8.08
C ARG A 218 -14.08 -23.80 -8.48
N LYS A 219 -13.84 -24.06 -9.77
CA LYS A 219 -13.52 -25.42 -10.26
C LYS A 219 -12.12 -25.83 -9.80
N LYS A 220 -12.01 -27.03 -9.27
CA LYS A 220 -10.78 -27.57 -8.70
C LYS A 220 -9.65 -27.60 -9.73
N GLU A 221 -9.94 -28.07 -10.93
CA GLU A 221 -8.97 -28.22 -12.03
C GLU A 221 -8.37 -26.88 -12.43
N VAL A 222 -9.20 -25.81 -12.41
CA VAL A 222 -8.74 -24.45 -12.70
C VAL A 222 -7.83 -23.94 -11.59
N MET A 223 -8.16 -24.23 -10.33
CA MET A 223 -7.31 -23.83 -9.19
C MET A 223 -5.96 -24.56 -9.18
N GLU A 224 -5.95 -25.83 -9.58
CA GLU A 224 -4.73 -26.62 -9.74
C GLU A 224 -3.85 -26.06 -10.86
N ASP A 225 -4.43 -25.69 -12.00
CA ASP A 225 -3.67 -25.09 -13.09
C ASP A 225 -3.16 -23.69 -12.73
N VAL A 226 -3.97 -22.86 -12.07
CA VAL A 226 -3.52 -21.57 -11.52
C VAL A 226 -2.31 -21.76 -10.60
N ALA A 227 -2.37 -22.72 -9.68
CA ALA A 227 -1.25 -23.00 -8.78
C ALA A 227 0.01 -23.45 -9.53
N LYS A 228 -0.12 -24.27 -10.57
CA LYS A 228 1.00 -24.69 -11.44
C LYS A 228 1.64 -23.50 -12.15
N ARG A 229 0.84 -22.61 -12.74
CA ARG A 229 1.33 -21.39 -13.41
C ARG A 229 2.05 -20.47 -12.44
N MET A 230 1.51 -20.30 -11.23
CA MET A 230 2.15 -19.51 -10.19
C MET A 230 3.46 -20.16 -9.73
N TRP A 231 3.49 -21.49 -9.62
CA TRP A 231 4.66 -22.22 -9.15
C TRP A 231 5.90 -22.01 -9.99
N LEU A 232 5.77 -21.84 -11.31
CA LEU A 232 6.90 -21.61 -12.21
C LEU A 232 7.83 -20.48 -11.71
N GLY A 233 7.26 -19.36 -11.31
CA GLY A 233 8.05 -18.23 -10.80
C GLY A 233 8.28 -18.30 -9.28
N LEU A 234 7.36 -18.90 -8.51
CA LEU A 234 7.53 -19.05 -7.06
C LEU A 234 8.75 -19.91 -6.72
N GLU A 235 8.99 -20.98 -7.45
CA GLU A 235 10.18 -21.83 -7.26
C GLU A 235 11.47 -21.04 -7.45
N ASN A 236 11.53 -20.20 -8.48
CA ASN A 236 12.67 -19.32 -8.72
C ASN A 236 12.84 -18.27 -7.61
N VAL A 237 11.75 -17.64 -7.17
CA VAL A 237 11.77 -16.66 -6.06
C VAL A 237 12.25 -17.34 -4.76
N ILE A 238 11.84 -18.56 -4.49
CA ILE A 238 12.29 -19.31 -3.31
C ILE A 238 13.79 -19.61 -3.40
N SER A 239 14.26 -20.07 -4.55
CA SER A 239 15.67 -20.40 -4.77
C SER A 239 16.57 -19.15 -4.63
N GLU A 240 16.15 -18.02 -5.20
CA GLU A 240 16.95 -16.79 -5.27
C GLU A 240 16.98 -16.05 -3.93
N TYR A 241 15.82 -15.87 -3.29
CA TYR A 241 15.68 -15.03 -2.10
C TYR A 241 15.63 -15.80 -0.78
N GLN A 242 15.38 -17.09 -0.80
CA GLN A 242 15.27 -17.95 0.38
C GLN A 242 14.35 -17.37 1.48
N PRO A 243 13.12 -16.95 1.14
CA PRO A 243 12.25 -16.29 2.09
C PRO A 243 11.69 -17.29 3.11
N LYS A 244 11.41 -16.80 4.33
CA LYS A 244 10.61 -17.55 5.32
C LYS A 244 9.10 -17.41 5.04
N THR A 245 8.70 -16.31 4.42
CA THR A 245 7.30 -16.02 4.11
C THR A 245 7.17 -15.45 2.70
N ILE A 246 6.18 -15.96 1.96
CA ILE A 246 5.75 -15.37 0.69
C ILE A 246 4.30 -14.94 0.84
N ILE A 247 4.04 -13.65 0.58
CA ILE A 247 2.71 -13.04 0.63
C ILE A 247 2.21 -12.93 -0.80
N LEU A 248 1.06 -13.55 -1.09
CA LEU A 248 0.45 -13.54 -2.43
C LEU A 248 -0.70 -12.54 -2.47
N GLY A 249 -0.43 -11.39 -3.07
CA GLY A 249 -1.26 -10.18 -3.08
C GLY A 249 -2.01 -9.92 -4.39
N GLY A 250 -2.50 -8.69 -4.52
CA GLY A 250 -3.33 -8.27 -5.64
C GLY A 250 -4.72 -8.94 -5.66
N PRO A 251 -5.41 -8.95 -6.80
CA PRO A 251 -6.67 -9.67 -7.00
C PRO A 251 -6.59 -11.14 -6.59
N MET A 252 -5.47 -11.82 -6.88
CA MET A 252 -5.24 -13.19 -6.47
C MET A 252 -5.19 -13.38 -4.97
N GLY A 253 -4.75 -12.38 -4.21
CA GLY A 253 -4.77 -12.41 -2.75
C GLY A 253 -6.18 -12.52 -2.14
N LYS A 254 -7.23 -12.08 -2.85
CA LYS A 254 -8.62 -12.24 -2.41
C LYS A 254 -9.07 -13.69 -2.42
N ILE A 255 -8.64 -14.45 -3.42
CA ILE A 255 -9.02 -15.85 -3.62
C ILE A 255 -7.97 -16.83 -3.12
N PHE A 256 -6.97 -16.34 -2.37
CA PHE A 256 -5.84 -17.11 -1.85
C PHE A 256 -6.23 -18.50 -1.33
N ARG A 257 -7.26 -18.60 -0.50
CA ARG A 257 -7.69 -19.86 0.12
C ARG A 257 -8.16 -20.91 -0.90
N ARG A 258 -8.48 -20.52 -2.13
CA ARG A 258 -8.99 -21.43 -3.16
C ARG A 258 -7.86 -22.20 -3.83
N TYR A 259 -6.75 -21.55 -4.15
CA TYR A 259 -5.64 -22.13 -4.90
C TYR A 259 -4.40 -22.46 -4.06
N ALA A 260 -4.18 -21.79 -2.92
CA ALA A 260 -2.95 -21.92 -2.14
C ALA A 260 -2.65 -23.36 -1.69
N LYS A 261 -3.69 -24.16 -1.44
CA LYS A 261 -3.54 -25.56 -1.07
C LYS A 261 -2.97 -26.46 -2.19
N PHE A 262 -2.96 -25.97 -3.42
CA PHE A 262 -2.41 -26.67 -4.59
C PHE A 262 -1.00 -26.18 -4.95
N ILE A 263 -0.51 -25.10 -4.32
CA ILE A 263 0.88 -24.67 -4.47
C ILE A 263 1.77 -25.71 -3.77
N PRO A 264 2.82 -26.23 -4.44
CA PRO A 264 3.76 -27.14 -3.82
C PRO A 264 4.35 -26.57 -2.54
N THR A 265 4.48 -27.41 -1.51
CA THR A 265 5.12 -27.02 -0.26
C THR A 265 6.63 -26.99 -0.43
N SER A 266 7.27 -25.91 0.02
CA SER A 266 8.72 -25.81 0.12
C SER A 266 9.13 -25.77 1.58
N LYS A 267 10.15 -26.56 1.95
CA LYS A 267 10.60 -26.68 3.35
C LYS A 267 11.01 -25.32 3.90
N GLY A 268 10.38 -24.91 4.98
CA GLY A 268 10.69 -23.66 5.68
C GLY A 268 10.01 -22.41 5.10
N VAL A 269 9.24 -22.54 4.00
CA VAL A 269 8.52 -21.41 3.38
C VAL A 269 7.04 -21.44 3.74
N LYS A 270 6.50 -20.31 4.19
CA LYS A 270 5.09 -20.14 4.50
C LYS A 270 4.42 -19.23 3.47
N TYR A 271 3.34 -19.71 2.84
CA TYR A 271 2.49 -18.87 1.98
C TYR A 271 1.37 -18.25 2.79
N VAL A 272 1.16 -16.95 2.60
CA VAL A 272 0.13 -16.21 3.33
C VAL A 272 -0.62 -15.24 2.41
N ARG A 273 -1.86 -14.94 2.80
CA ARG A 273 -2.64 -13.88 2.16
C ARG A 273 -2.24 -12.52 2.74
N PRO A 274 -2.33 -11.45 1.95
CA PRO A 274 -2.12 -10.10 2.46
C PRO A 274 -3.23 -9.71 3.46
N ARG A 275 -2.90 -8.80 4.37
CA ARG A 275 -3.86 -8.19 5.30
C ARG A 275 -4.83 -7.25 4.57
N ARG A 276 -4.32 -6.56 3.55
CA ARG A 276 -5.07 -5.55 2.78
C ARG A 276 -4.92 -5.77 1.26
N PRO A 277 -5.50 -6.83 0.68
CA PRO A 277 -5.21 -7.27 -0.69
C PRO A 277 -5.26 -6.20 -1.78
N LEU A 278 -6.05 -5.14 -1.58
CA LEU A 278 -6.24 -4.04 -2.54
C LEU A 278 -5.82 -2.67 -2.02
N GLU A 279 -5.40 -2.58 -0.77
CA GLU A 279 -5.07 -1.30 -0.13
C GLU A 279 -3.65 -1.32 0.47
N SER A 280 -2.88 -2.40 0.27
CA SER A 280 -1.52 -2.51 0.79
C SER A 280 -0.64 -1.32 0.40
N PRO A 281 -0.66 -0.79 -0.86
CA PRO A 281 0.15 0.37 -1.22
C PRO A 281 -0.19 1.61 -0.38
N VAL A 282 -1.46 1.90 -0.17
CA VAL A 282 -1.91 3.07 0.60
C VAL A 282 -1.50 2.99 2.07
N TYR A 283 -1.56 1.79 2.66
CA TYR A 283 -1.04 1.60 4.02
C TYR A 283 0.50 1.64 4.05
N GLY A 284 1.15 1.20 2.98
CA GLY A 284 2.59 1.34 2.78
C GLY A 284 3.03 2.81 2.75
N CYS A 285 2.26 3.69 2.10
CA CYS A 285 2.48 5.13 2.16
C CYS A 285 2.50 5.65 3.62
N TYR A 286 1.54 5.22 4.43
CA TYR A 286 1.49 5.62 5.84
C TYR A 286 2.72 5.12 6.61
N PHE A 287 3.12 3.85 6.44
CA PHE A 287 4.32 3.30 7.08
C PHE A 287 5.58 4.05 6.65
N TYR A 288 5.72 4.31 5.36
CA TYR A 288 6.83 5.08 4.82
C TYR A 288 6.86 6.51 5.37
N ALA A 289 5.69 7.18 5.40
CA ALA A 289 5.56 8.52 5.95
C ALA A 289 6.00 8.60 7.41
N LYS A 290 5.64 7.62 8.24
CA LYS A 290 6.03 7.54 9.65
C LYS A 290 7.55 7.45 9.82
N THR A 291 8.23 6.69 8.98
CA THR A 291 9.70 6.53 9.06
C THR A 291 10.46 7.75 8.53
N HIS A 292 9.80 8.58 7.71
CA HIS A 292 10.37 9.77 7.06
C HIS A 292 9.83 11.09 7.65
N ASP A 293 9.08 11.03 8.74
CA ASP A 293 8.67 12.24 9.46
C ASP A 293 9.91 12.90 10.10
N PRO A 294 10.18 14.19 9.81
CA PRO A 294 11.34 14.91 10.36
C PRO A 294 11.40 14.92 11.89
N LYS A 295 10.27 14.75 12.59
CA LYS A 295 10.23 14.66 14.04
C LYS A 295 10.72 13.30 14.55
N GLU A 296 10.33 12.22 13.89
CA GLU A 296 10.71 10.86 14.30
C GLU A 296 12.17 10.54 13.98
N THR A 297 12.72 11.07 12.88
CA THR A 297 14.14 10.92 12.52
C THR A 297 15.07 11.58 13.54
N LYS A 298 14.67 12.72 14.13
CA LYS A 298 15.46 13.40 15.18
C LYS A 298 15.50 12.62 16.50
N THR A 299 14.48 11.82 16.79
CA THR A 299 14.38 11.03 18.03
C THR A 299 15.27 9.79 17.97
N LYS A 300 15.34 9.12 16.81
CA LYS A 300 16.20 7.94 16.58
C LYS A 300 17.70 8.30 16.65
N THR A 301 18.10 9.47 16.14
CA THR A 301 19.51 9.95 16.20
C THR A 301 19.94 10.34 17.60
N LYS A 302 19.04 10.78 18.49
CA LYS A 302 19.37 11.09 19.89
C LYS A 302 19.46 9.84 20.77
N GLY A 303 18.67 8.79 20.50
CA GLY A 303 18.71 7.50 21.20
C GLY A 303 19.98 6.70 20.91
N GLY A 304 20.44 6.71 19.64
CA GLY A 304 21.66 5.99 19.23
C GLY A 304 22.97 6.58 19.77
N LYS A 305 22.99 7.84 20.19
CA LYS A 305 24.17 8.47 20.80
C LYS A 305 24.31 8.19 22.30
N LYS A 306 23.23 7.75 22.98
CA LYS A 306 23.32 7.38 24.42
C LYS A 306 23.88 5.97 24.63
N GLN A 307 23.68 5.04 23.70
CA GLN A 307 24.21 3.67 23.82
C GLN A 307 25.70 3.52 23.46
N LYS A 308 26.34 4.52 22.81
CA LYS A 308 27.78 4.52 22.50
C LYS A 308 28.65 5.23 23.54
N LYS A 309 28.09 5.70 24.66
CA LYS A 309 28.86 6.33 25.77
C LYS A 309 28.98 5.47 27.03
N GLU A 310 28.37 4.26 27.00
CA GLU A 310 28.41 3.30 28.11
C GLU A 310 29.03 1.94 27.73
N ALA A 311 29.87 1.92 26.68
CA ALA A 311 30.67 0.74 26.32
C ALA A 311 32.15 1.09 26.28
#